data_457aef56949b722da845a27d2a978443
#
_entry.id   457aef56949b722da845a27d2a978443
#
_cell.length_a   1.000
_cell.length_b   1.000
_cell.length_c   1.000
_cell.angle_alpha   90.00
_cell.angle_beta   90.00
_cell.angle_gamma   90.00
#
_symmetry.space_group_name_H-M   'P 1'
#
loop_
_entity.id
_entity.type
_entity.pdbx_description
1 polymer ?
#
loop_
_entity_poly.entity_id
_entity_poly.type
_entity_poly.pdbx_seq_one_letter_code
_entity_poly.pdbx_strand_id
1 'polypeptide(L)'
;MKFSDIETISHGVSDYLADNKIVDMTEIQRQTYKHIMDNRDIIACSSTGTGKTLAYLIPIINRLRRDTHNIQAVVLVPTAELAIQVNNTLKDIFAHMDNTLTSAALIGDVNISRQIDSI
;
A
#
# COMPACT_ATOMS: atom_id res chain seq x y z
N MET A 1 -13.93 10.68 9.61
CA MET A 1 -12.51 10.72 10.00
C MET A 1 -11.68 11.03 8.75
N LYS A 2 -10.85 12.01 8.84
CA LYS A 2 -9.95 12.39 7.76
C LYS A 2 -8.60 11.69 7.94
N PHE A 3 -7.87 11.51 6.85
CA PHE A 3 -6.50 11.01 6.94
C PHE A 3 -5.59 11.94 7.75
N SER A 4 -5.86 13.25 7.72
CA SER A 4 -5.15 14.24 8.55
C SER A 4 -5.33 14.06 10.06
N ASP A 5 -6.33 13.31 10.48
CA ASP A 5 -6.59 13.05 11.90
C ASP A 5 -5.72 11.89 12.45
N ILE A 6 -4.96 11.24 11.56
CA ILE A 6 -4.07 10.13 11.91
C ILE A 6 -2.67 10.70 12.20
N GLU A 7 -2.28 10.74 13.47
CA GLU A 7 -0.97 11.28 13.90
C GLU A 7 0.24 10.51 13.33
N THR A 8 0.05 9.25 12.98
CA THR A 8 1.15 8.36 12.58
C THR A 8 1.30 8.20 11.06
N ILE A 9 0.54 8.97 10.27
CA ILE A 9 0.65 8.85 8.81
C ILE A 9 1.96 9.48 8.33
N SER A 10 2.69 8.78 7.46
CA SER A 10 3.94 9.31 6.91
C SER A 10 3.70 10.50 5.96
N HIS A 11 4.64 11.44 5.93
CA HIS A 11 4.54 12.62 5.05
C HIS A 11 4.31 12.23 3.59
N GLY A 12 5.03 11.24 3.07
CA GLY A 12 4.87 10.81 1.68
C GLY A 12 3.48 10.26 1.38
N VAL A 13 2.87 9.51 2.31
CA VAL A 13 1.48 9.06 2.17
C VAL A 13 0.53 10.25 2.21
N SER A 14 0.75 11.20 3.12
CA SER A 14 -0.05 12.42 3.21
C SER A 14 0.00 13.24 1.94
N ASP A 15 1.18 13.42 1.36
CA ASP A 15 1.38 14.15 0.10
C ASP A 15 0.70 13.45 -1.08
N TYR A 16 0.84 12.12 -1.18
CA TYR A 16 0.13 11.32 -2.18
C TYR A 16 -1.39 11.49 -2.08
N LEU A 17 -1.95 11.43 -0.87
CA LEU A 17 -3.39 11.59 -0.65
C LEU A 17 -3.86 13.01 -1.05
N ALA A 18 -3.09 14.04 -0.71
CA ALA A 18 -3.39 15.41 -1.07
C ALA A 18 -3.39 15.61 -2.59
N ASP A 19 -2.37 15.12 -3.30
CA ASP A 19 -2.26 15.23 -4.76
C ASP A 19 -3.40 14.51 -5.48
N ASN A 20 -3.87 13.40 -4.91
CA ASN A 20 -5.00 12.65 -5.43
C ASN A 20 -6.37 13.13 -4.91
N LYS A 21 -6.41 14.24 -4.14
CA LYS A 21 -7.62 14.82 -3.56
C LYS A 21 -8.40 13.84 -2.67
N ILE A 22 -7.70 12.94 -2.01
CA ILE A 22 -8.27 11.96 -1.08
C ILE A 22 -8.18 12.53 0.32
N VAL A 23 -9.27 13.06 0.83
CA VAL A 23 -9.33 13.76 2.13
C VAL A 23 -9.89 12.84 3.21
N ASP A 24 -11.03 12.21 2.92
CA ASP A 24 -11.77 11.43 3.89
C ASP A 24 -11.48 9.94 3.76
N MET A 25 -11.37 9.28 4.89
CA MET A 25 -11.27 7.81 4.92
C MET A 25 -12.61 7.18 4.59
N THR A 26 -12.58 6.16 3.75
CA THR A 26 -13.75 5.31 3.54
C THR A 26 -14.04 4.48 4.79
N GLU A 27 -15.24 3.89 4.86
CA GLU A 27 -15.63 3.06 6.01
C GLU A 27 -14.66 1.91 6.26
N ILE A 28 -14.28 1.18 5.21
CA ILE A 28 -13.34 0.05 5.33
C ILE A 28 -11.96 0.51 5.81
N GLN A 29 -11.46 1.65 5.33
CA GLN A 29 -10.18 2.21 5.78
C GLN A 29 -10.22 2.56 7.26
N ARG A 30 -11.28 3.20 7.70
CA ARG A 30 -11.49 3.62 9.08
C ARG A 30 -11.56 2.44 10.06
N GLN A 31 -12.31 1.41 9.68
CA GLN A 31 -12.50 0.22 10.51
C GLN A 31 -11.24 -0.65 10.61
N THR A 32 -10.42 -0.70 9.58
CA THR A 32 -9.26 -1.62 9.53
C THR A 32 -7.96 -0.98 10.02
N TYR A 33 -7.78 0.33 9.85
CA TYR A 33 -6.50 1.00 10.07
C TYR A 33 -5.87 0.67 11.44
N LYS A 34 -6.61 0.94 12.51
CA LYS A 34 -6.10 0.73 13.87
C LYS A 34 -5.74 -0.73 14.14
N HIS A 35 -6.55 -1.65 13.69
CA HIS A 35 -6.31 -3.08 13.91
C HIS A 35 -5.03 -3.55 13.21
N ILE A 36 -4.77 -3.07 11.99
CA ILE A 36 -3.54 -3.39 11.28
C ILE A 36 -2.33 -2.75 11.98
N MET A 37 -2.46 -1.51 12.44
CA MET A 37 -1.38 -0.84 13.19
C MET A 37 -1.08 -1.54 14.52
N ASP A 38 -2.09 -2.13 15.15
CA ASP A 38 -1.96 -2.92 16.38
C ASP A 38 -1.48 -4.38 16.15
N ASN A 39 -1.02 -4.72 14.95
CA ASN A 39 -0.57 -6.06 14.55
C ASN A 39 -1.64 -7.16 14.64
N ARG A 40 -2.90 -6.82 14.42
CA ARG A 40 -3.98 -7.81 14.42
C ARG A 40 -4.18 -8.37 13.02
N ASP A 41 -4.45 -9.67 12.95
CA ASP A 41 -4.93 -10.31 11.74
C ASP A 41 -6.37 -9.87 11.47
N ILE A 42 -6.68 -9.59 10.20
CA ILE A 42 -7.99 -9.05 9.81
C ILE A 42 -8.51 -9.81 8.59
N ILE A 43 -9.79 -10.12 8.63
CA ILE A 43 -10.57 -10.48 7.46
C ILE A 43 -11.58 -9.37 7.23
N ALA A 44 -11.44 -8.66 6.11
CA ALA A 44 -12.31 -7.54 5.77
C ALA A 44 -13.01 -7.80 4.43
N CYS A 45 -14.32 -7.66 4.42
CA CYS A 45 -15.15 -7.81 3.22
C CYS A 45 -15.82 -6.47 2.91
N SER A 46 -15.71 -6.06 1.65
CA SER A 46 -16.31 -4.83 1.16
C SER A 46 -16.51 -4.95 -0.36
N SER A 47 -17.50 -4.25 -0.90
CA SER A 47 -17.74 -4.22 -2.34
C SER A 47 -16.59 -3.54 -3.11
N THR A 48 -16.58 -3.68 -4.44
CA THR A 48 -15.59 -2.98 -5.29
C THR A 48 -15.76 -1.46 -5.21
N GLY A 49 -14.66 -0.73 -5.36
CA GLY A 49 -14.68 0.74 -5.35
C GLY A 49 -14.81 1.38 -3.96
N THR A 50 -14.65 0.62 -2.89
CA THR A 50 -14.78 1.11 -1.51
C THR A 50 -13.46 1.55 -0.86
N GLY A 51 -12.35 1.52 -1.61
CA GLY A 51 -11.03 1.92 -1.10
C GLY A 51 -10.26 0.83 -0.35
N LYS A 52 -10.56 -0.46 -0.60
CA LYS A 52 -9.87 -1.60 0.03
C LYS A 52 -8.36 -1.57 -0.18
N THR A 53 -7.90 -1.20 -1.37
CA THR A 53 -6.47 -1.17 -1.68
C THR A 53 -5.71 -0.24 -0.73
N LEU A 54 -6.17 0.98 -0.57
CA LEU A 54 -5.55 1.92 0.38
C LEU A 54 -5.79 1.52 1.84
N ALA A 55 -6.86 0.78 2.14
CA ALA A 55 -7.15 0.32 3.49
C ALA A 55 -6.04 -0.58 4.06
N TYR A 56 -5.39 -1.40 3.21
CA TYR A 56 -4.24 -2.20 3.65
C TYR A 56 -2.88 -1.58 3.27
N LEU A 57 -2.77 -0.88 2.15
CA LEU A 57 -1.49 -0.30 1.73
C LEU A 57 -0.99 0.81 2.67
N ILE A 58 -1.87 1.72 3.09
CA ILE A 58 -1.46 2.84 3.95
C ILE A 58 -0.87 2.36 5.28
N PRO A 59 -1.53 1.49 6.07
CA PRO A 59 -0.93 1.01 7.31
C PRO A 59 0.33 0.15 7.08
N ILE A 60 0.40 -0.63 6.00
CA ILE A 60 1.61 -1.36 5.64
C ILE A 60 2.76 -0.38 5.41
N ILE A 61 2.57 0.62 4.55
CA ILE A 61 3.60 1.61 4.21
C ILE A 61 4.07 2.37 5.44
N ASN A 62 3.17 2.75 6.34
CA ASN A 62 3.53 3.45 7.59
C ASN A 62 4.43 2.62 8.51
N ARG A 63 4.47 1.30 8.32
CA ARG A 63 5.30 0.37 9.10
C ARG A 63 6.59 -0.05 8.40
N LEU A 64 6.74 0.25 7.11
CA LEU A 64 7.96 -0.10 6.37
C LEU A 64 9.15 0.71 6.87
N ARG A 65 10.27 0.02 7.02
CA ARG A 65 11.56 0.61 7.37
C ARG A 65 12.32 0.95 6.11
N ARG A 66 13.01 2.09 6.12
CA ARG A 66 13.80 2.58 4.99
C ARG A 66 15.28 2.17 5.08
N ASP A 67 15.70 1.61 6.21
CA ASP A 67 17.08 1.26 6.53
C ASP A 67 17.41 -0.23 6.27
N THR A 68 16.57 -0.93 5.53
CA THR A 68 16.76 -2.34 5.21
C THR A 68 16.44 -2.62 3.74
N HIS A 69 17.16 -3.58 3.14
CA HIS A 69 16.90 -4.09 1.80
C HIS A 69 16.11 -5.41 1.81
N ASN A 70 15.69 -5.87 2.97
CA ASN A 70 14.91 -7.09 3.09
C ASN A 70 13.46 -6.88 2.62
N ILE A 71 12.83 -7.95 2.15
CA ILE A 71 11.39 -7.96 1.87
C ILE A 71 10.65 -7.78 3.20
N GLN A 72 9.80 -6.76 3.27
CA GLN A 72 9.09 -6.41 4.49
C GLN A 72 7.58 -6.71 4.42
N ALA A 73 7.04 -6.74 3.20
CA ALA A 73 5.63 -7.02 2.96
C ALA A 73 5.43 -7.78 1.66
N VAL A 74 4.44 -8.66 1.65
CA VAL A 74 4.00 -9.39 0.46
C VAL A 74 2.50 -9.21 0.30
N VAL A 75 2.05 -8.84 -0.89
CA VAL A 75 0.63 -8.71 -1.24
C VAL A 75 0.28 -9.75 -2.28
N LEU A 76 -0.63 -10.66 -1.95
CA LEU A 76 -1.13 -11.67 -2.88
C LEU A 76 -2.45 -11.21 -3.49
N VAL A 77 -2.56 -11.30 -4.80
CA VAL A 77 -3.75 -10.90 -5.56
C VAL A 77 -4.15 -11.97 -6.56
N PRO A 78 -5.43 -12.06 -6.95
CA PRO A 78 -5.92 -13.14 -7.79
C PRO A 78 -5.53 -13.03 -9.27
N THR A 79 -5.13 -11.86 -9.76
CA THR A 79 -4.84 -11.64 -11.18
C THR A 79 -3.57 -10.83 -11.39
N ALA A 80 -2.89 -11.05 -12.53
CA ALA A 80 -1.74 -10.25 -12.95
C ALA A 80 -2.11 -8.77 -13.12
N GLU A 81 -3.28 -8.48 -13.66
CA GLU A 81 -3.78 -7.12 -13.84
C GLU A 81 -3.88 -6.37 -12.49
N LEU A 82 -4.44 -7.02 -11.48
CA LEU A 82 -4.53 -6.43 -10.15
C LEU A 82 -3.14 -6.27 -9.50
N ALA A 83 -2.22 -7.20 -9.72
CA ALA A 83 -0.83 -7.07 -9.25
C ALA A 83 -0.16 -5.82 -9.83
N ILE A 84 -0.33 -5.59 -11.12
CA ILE A 84 0.20 -4.39 -11.80
C ILE A 84 -0.45 -3.12 -11.23
N GLN A 85 -1.76 -3.12 -11.04
CA GLN A 85 -2.49 -1.98 -10.50
C GLN A 85 -2.04 -1.63 -9.07
N VAL A 86 -1.91 -2.60 -8.20
CA VAL A 86 -1.41 -2.40 -6.83
C VAL A 86 0.03 -1.90 -6.84
N ASN A 87 0.89 -2.47 -7.69
CA ASN A 87 2.28 -2.04 -7.82
C ASN A 87 2.40 -0.61 -8.33
N ASN A 88 1.56 -0.20 -9.28
CA ASN A 88 1.54 1.19 -9.75
C ASN A 88 1.13 2.16 -8.64
N THR A 89 0.13 1.83 -7.84
CA THR A 89 -0.26 2.61 -6.67
C THR A 89 0.89 2.74 -5.67
N LEU A 90 1.60 1.65 -5.39
CA LEU A 90 2.78 1.67 -4.51
C LEU A 90 3.90 2.57 -5.07
N LYS A 91 4.20 2.47 -6.35
CA LYS A 91 5.20 3.32 -7.00
C LYS A 91 4.85 4.80 -6.92
N ASP A 92 3.58 5.14 -7.11
CA ASP A 92 3.11 6.52 -7.00
C ASP A 92 3.28 7.06 -5.57
N ILE A 93 2.94 6.26 -4.56
CA ILE A 93 3.15 6.63 -3.16
C ILE A 93 4.64 6.76 -2.84
N PHE A 94 5.46 5.80 -3.28
CA PHE A 94 6.91 5.82 -3.03
C PHE A 94 7.63 6.98 -3.71
N ALA A 95 7.12 7.46 -4.85
CA ALA A 95 7.62 8.67 -5.49
C ALA A 95 7.47 9.90 -4.57
N HIS A 96 6.41 9.97 -3.77
CA HIS A 96 6.23 11.01 -2.74
C HIS A 96 7.11 10.78 -1.48
N MET A 97 7.81 9.67 -1.43
CA MET A 97 8.74 9.30 -0.35
C MET A 97 10.19 9.27 -0.83
N ASP A 98 10.53 10.03 -1.86
CA ASP A 98 11.87 10.10 -2.49
C ASP A 98 12.36 8.75 -3.00
N ASN A 99 11.47 7.83 -3.34
CA ASN A 99 11.77 6.45 -3.78
C ASN A 99 12.72 5.69 -2.83
N THR A 100 12.66 5.97 -1.54
CA THR A 100 13.44 5.25 -0.51
C THR A 100 12.95 3.83 -0.27
N LEU A 101 11.74 3.51 -0.74
CA LEU A 101 11.14 2.19 -0.74
C LEU A 101 10.88 1.75 -2.19
N THR A 102 10.94 0.46 -2.43
CA THR A 102 10.70 -0.12 -3.76
C THR A 102 9.67 -1.23 -3.69
N SER A 103 8.99 -1.46 -4.81
CA SER A 103 8.05 -2.56 -4.97
C SER A 103 8.22 -3.23 -6.32
N ALA A 104 7.88 -4.51 -6.40
CA ALA A 104 7.90 -5.30 -7.62
C ALA A 104 6.62 -6.11 -7.76
N ALA A 105 6.03 -6.11 -8.96
CA ALA A 105 4.95 -7.02 -9.29
C ALA A 105 5.55 -8.31 -9.89
N LEU A 106 5.22 -9.45 -9.31
CA LEU A 106 5.60 -10.77 -9.79
C LEU A 106 4.39 -11.41 -10.46
N ILE A 107 4.46 -11.58 -11.76
CA ILE A 107 3.36 -12.10 -12.59
C ILE A 107 3.85 -13.19 -13.53
N GLY A 108 2.92 -14.05 -14.00
CA GLY A 108 3.19 -15.03 -15.04
C GLY A 108 3.48 -14.35 -16.39
N ASP A 109 3.95 -15.13 -17.36
CA ASP A 109 4.22 -14.70 -18.74
C ASP A 109 5.25 -13.56 -18.90
N VAL A 110 6.01 -13.26 -17.86
CA VAL A 110 7.13 -12.32 -17.88
C VAL A 110 8.41 -13.07 -17.52
N ASN A 111 9.55 -12.60 -18.03
CA ASN A 111 10.85 -13.21 -17.79
C ASN A 111 11.12 -13.32 -16.27
N ILE A 112 11.20 -14.57 -15.78
CA ILE A 112 11.38 -14.85 -14.37
C ILE A 112 12.70 -14.31 -13.80
N SER A 113 13.76 -14.32 -14.61
CA SER A 113 15.07 -13.77 -14.20
C SER A 113 14.98 -12.29 -13.89
N ARG A 114 14.28 -11.51 -14.71
CA ARG A 114 14.03 -10.09 -14.45
C ARG A 114 13.24 -9.84 -13.16
N GLN A 115 12.26 -10.70 -12.91
CA GLN A 115 11.46 -10.60 -11.69
C GLN A 115 12.30 -10.92 -10.44
N ILE A 116 13.14 -11.93 -10.50
CA ILE A 116 14.07 -12.28 -9.41
C ILE A 116 15.04 -11.12 -9.14
N ASP A 117 15.60 -10.51 -10.19
CA ASP A 117 16.53 -9.39 -10.06
C ASP A 117 15.88 -8.13 -9.48
N SER A 118 14.56 -8.01 -9.56
CA SER A 118 13.80 -6.86 -9.05
C SER A 118 13.44 -6.95 -7.56
N ILE A 119 13.68 -8.09 -6.96
CA ILE A 119 13.35 -8.32 -5.54
C ILE A 119 14.43 -7.78 -4.60
#